data_0826b730806d74cefb2bb4e6215129d4
#
_entry.id   0826b730806d74cefb2bb4e6215129d4
#
_cell.length_a   1.000
_cell.length_b   1.000
_cell.length_c   1.000
_cell.angle_alpha   90.00
_cell.angle_beta   90.00
_cell.angle_gamma   90.00
#
_symmetry.space_group_name_H-M   'P 1'
#
loop_
_entity.id
_entity.type
_entity.pdbx_description
1 polymer ?
#
loop_
_entity_poly.entity_id
_entity_poly.type
_entity_poly.pdbx_seq_one_letter_code
_entity_poly.pdbx_strand_id
1 'polypeptide(L)'
;ETSHTRYLQTFGTYVTYQPESGNWLPVQAAFYYQTGKNKNAQSVSAFMVSVKAAYAIDKQWSVSLGYDYLSGSDGKGDKFKAFDPLYGTHHKFYGAMDYFYASAWQGVAPGLQDAQLGVNFKTSKQVSMQLNYHYFATAAKLDDVKKGLGSEMDYQLDWNVMKDVKLSAGYSIMRGTKSMDVVKGGDHKRWQDWGWVSVNITQRILFVKW
;
A
#
# COMPACT_ATOMS: atom_id res chain seq x y z
N GLU A 1 33.81 4.56 -17.42
CA GLU A 1 32.43 4.57 -16.90
C GLU A 1 32.14 5.96 -16.33
N THR A 2 31.25 6.71 -16.96
CA THR A 2 30.76 7.98 -16.43
C THR A 2 29.82 7.69 -15.28
N SER A 3 30.27 7.93 -14.04
CA SER A 3 29.41 7.87 -12.85
C SER A 3 28.37 8.97 -12.92
N HIS A 4 27.10 8.62 -13.16
CA HIS A 4 26.00 9.56 -13.12
C HIS A 4 25.45 9.68 -11.70
N THR A 5 25.49 10.87 -11.13
CA THR A 5 24.92 11.13 -9.81
C THR A 5 23.39 11.04 -9.89
N ARG A 6 22.81 10.12 -9.15
CA ARG A 6 21.37 10.06 -8.92
C ARG A 6 20.98 11.12 -7.89
N TYR A 7 20.04 11.97 -8.20
CA TYR A 7 19.36 12.81 -7.21
C TYR A 7 17.86 12.85 -7.52
N LEU A 8 17.08 12.40 -6.59
CA LEU A 8 15.64 12.39 -6.66
C LEU A 8 15.11 13.28 -5.53
N GLN A 9 14.28 14.24 -5.91
CA GLN A 9 13.61 15.15 -4.98
C GLN A 9 12.14 14.75 -4.93
N THR A 10 11.58 14.67 -3.72
CA THR A 10 10.16 14.40 -3.50
C THR A 10 9.54 15.53 -2.70
N PHE A 11 8.52 16.16 -3.26
CA PHE A 11 7.71 17.19 -2.62
C PHE A 11 6.30 16.65 -2.42
N GLY A 12 5.68 16.95 -1.29
CA GLY A 12 4.33 16.46 -1.09
C GLY A 12 3.64 17.05 0.11
N THR A 13 2.39 16.67 0.23
CA THR A 13 1.53 17.03 1.35
C THR A 13 0.72 15.81 1.78
N TYR A 14 0.48 15.73 3.07
CA TYR A 14 -0.43 14.78 3.68
C TYR A 14 -1.42 15.54 4.55
N VAL A 15 -2.70 15.27 4.36
CA VAL A 15 -3.80 15.94 5.07
C VAL A 15 -4.65 14.89 5.75
N THR A 16 -4.95 15.11 7.01
CA THR A 16 -5.98 14.36 7.74
C THR A 16 -7.07 15.35 8.15
N TYR A 17 -8.28 15.08 7.73
CA TYR A 17 -9.46 15.81 8.12
C TYR A 17 -10.32 14.96 9.06
N GLN A 18 -10.56 15.47 10.28
CA GLN A 18 -11.45 14.85 11.25
C GLN A 18 -12.79 15.59 11.23
N PRO A 19 -13.87 14.97 10.74
CA PRO A 19 -15.20 15.55 10.82
C PRO A 19 -15.64 15.77 12.28
N GLU A 20 -16.23 16.91 12.57
CA GLU A 20 -16.66 17.30 13.93
C GLU A 20 -17.93 16.57 14.37
N SER A 21 -18.70 16.05 13.43
CA SER A 21 -19.98 15.39 13.69
C SER A 21 -20.24 14.23 12.74
N GLY A 22 -21.17 13.35 13.12
CA GLY A 22 -21.55 12.17 12.36
C GLY A 22 -20.61 10.98 12.62
N ASN A 23 -20.74 9.97 11.78
CA ASN A 23 -20.03 8.69 11.93
C ASN A 23 -18.80 8.58 11.02
N TRP A 24 -18.39 9.67 10.35
CA TRP A 24 -17.17 9.67 9.56
C TRP A 24 -15.95 9.61 10.45
N LEU A 25 -15.07 8.68 10.16
CA LEU A 25 -13.72 8.60 10.72
C LEU A 25 -12.79 9.54 9.97
N PRO A 26 -11.52 9.75 10.42
CA PRO A 26 -10.62 10.65 9.74
C PRO A 26 -10.48 10.34 8.26
N VAL A 27 -10.70 11.33 7.40
CA VAL A 27 -10.42 11.26 5.97
C VAL A 27 -8.97 11.67 5.75
N GLN A 28 -8.24 10.87 5.00
CA GLN A 28 -6.83 11.07 4.71
C GLN A 28 -6.64 11.31 3.22
N ALA A 29 -5.79 12.25 2.87
CA ALA A 29 -5.36 12.49 1.51
C ALA A 29 -3.87 12.79 1.46
N ALA A 30 -3.20 12.29 0.42
CA ALA A 30 -1.80 12.56 0.17
C ALA A 30 -1.56 12.87 -1.31
N PHE A 31 -0.63 13.77 -1.56
CA PHE A 31 -0.09 14.03 -2.89
C PHE A 31 1.43 14.18 -2.78
N TYR A 32 2.16 13.46 -3.62
CA TYR A 32 3.60 13.57 -3.73
C TYR A 32 4.02 13.69 -5.18
N TYR A 33 5.00 14.55 -5.45
CA TYR A 33 5.61 14.73 -6.76
C TYR A 33 7.11 14.49 -6.69
N GLN A 34 7.64 13.73 -7.65
CA GLN A 34 9.05 13.42 -7.76
C GLN A 34 9.66 14.02 -9.02
N THR A 35 10.82 14.62 -8.85
CA THR A 35 11.62 15.21 -9.94
C THR A 35 13.11 14.96 -9.71
N GLY A 36 13.92 15.23 -10.71
CA GLY A 36 15.37 15.03 -10.68
C GLY A 36 15.83 14.04 -11.72
N LYS A 37 16.79 13.17 -11.37
CA LYS A 37 17.34 12.14 -12.27
C LYS A 37 17.37 10.78 -11.60
N ASN A 38 16.97 9.74 -12.34
CA ASN A 38 17.07 8.36 -11.89
C ASN A 38 18.52 7.82 -12.09
N LYS A 39 18.74 6.56 -11.72
CA LYS A 39 20.06 5.89 -11.84
C LYS A 39 20.60 5.82 -13.29
N ASN A 40 19.75 5.99 -14.28
CA ASN A 40 20.11 5.98 -15.71
C ASN A 40 20.27 7.41 -16.27
N ALA A 41 20.41 8.44 -15.41
CA ALA A 41 20.48 9.86 -15.76
C ALA A 41 19.24 10.40 -16.50
N GLN A 42 18.15 9.64 -16.57
CA GLN A 42 16.91 10.05 -17.18
C GLN A 42 16.14 11.00 -16.26
N SER A 43 15.61 12.08 -16.81
CA SER A 43 14.80 13.04 -16.04
C SER A 43 13.52 12.40 -15.53
N VAL A 44 13.22 12.62 -14.24
CA VAL A 44 12.02 12.10 -13.57
C VAL A 44 10.94 13.15 -13.50
N SER A 45 9.70 12.75 -13.77
CA SER A 45 8.48 13.53 -13.55
C SER A 45 7.36 12.55 -13.19
N ALA A 46 7.22 12.28 -11.90
CA ALA A 46 6.32 11.26 -11.39
C ALA A 46 5.49 11.79 -10.23
N PHE A 47 4.32 11.22 -10.00
CA PHE A 47 3.47 11.64 -8.88
C PHE A 47 2.70 10.46 -8.29
N MET A 48 2.25 10.67 -7.05
CA MET A 48 1.37 9.76 -6.32
C MET A 48 0.21 10.57 -5.73
N VAL A 49 -0.98 9.96 -5.76
CA VAL A 49 -2.18 10.43 -5.05
C VAL A 49 -2.72 9.30 -4.20
N SER A 50 -3.11 9.60 -2.97
CA SER A 50 -3.80 8.67 -2.07
C SER A 50 -4.99 9.37 -1.44
N VAL A 51 -6.14 8.69 -1.40
CA VAL A 51 -7.32 9.14 -0.66
C VAL A 51 -7.90 7.95 0.08
N LYS A 52 -8.18 8.12 1.39
CA LYS A 52 -8.81 7.09 2.23
C LYS A 52 -9.86 7.73 3.11
N ALA A 53 -11.04 7.10 3.17
CA ALA A 53 -12.13 7.51 4.02
C ALA A 53 -12.71 6.29 4.73
N ALA A 54 -13.20 6.47 5.95
CA ALA A 54 -13.85 5.41 6.69
C ALA A 54 -15.11 5.94 7.40
N TYR A 55 -16.07 5.05 7.57
CA TYR A 55 -17.36 5.36 8.19
C TYR A 55 -17.69 4.32 9.27
N ALA A 56 -17.98 4.77 10.47
CA ALA A 56 -18.45 3.93 11.56
C ALA A 56 -19.96 3.68 11.40
N ILE A 57 -20.34 2.45 11.09
CA ILE A 57 -21.75 2.05 11.01
C ILE A 57 -22.35 2.09 12.42
N ASP A 58 -21.61 1.54 13.38
CA ASP A 58 -21.95 1.55 14.81
C ASP A 58 -20.65 1.47 15.65
N LYS A 59 -20.78 1.12 16.95
CA LYS A 59 -19.64 0.99 17.87
C LYS A 59 -18.72 -0.21 17.56
N GLN A 60 -19.22 -1.19 16.81
CA GLN A 60 -18.52 -2.43 16.48
C GLN A 60 -18.04 -2.46 15.02
N TRP A 61 -18.83 -1.92 14.08
CA TRP A 61 -18.57 -2.03 12.66
C TRP A 61 -18.14 -0.71 12.04
N SER A 62 -17.12 -0.77 11.23
CA SER A 62 -16.77 0.33 10.32
C SER A 62 -16.35 -0.20 8.96
N VAL A 63 -16.60 0.60 7.94
CA VAL A 63 -16.20 0.34 6.56
C VAL A 63 -15.25 1.43 6.10
N SER A 64 -14.34 1.09 5.18
CA SER A 64 -13.41 2.04 4.61
C SER A 64 -13.30 1.85 3.10
N LEU A 65 -13.07 2.96 2.41
CA LEU A 65 -12.74 3.00 1.00
C LEU A 65 -11.42 3.73 0.83
N GLY A 66 -10.59 3.25 -0.07
CA GLY A 66 -9.31 3.87 -0.38
C GLY A 66 -8.98 3.74 -1.86
N TYR A 67 -8.16 4.67 -2.34
CA TYR A 67 -7.58 4.60 -3.67
C TYR A 67 -6.20 5.22 -3.65
N ASP A 68 -5.22 4.43 -4.07
CA ASP A 68 -3.86 4.86 -4.27
C ASP A 68 -3.53 4.83 -5.77
N TYR A 69 -2.95 5.91 -6.28
CA TYR A 69 -2.48 6.02 -7.65
C TYR A 69 -1.00 6.44 -7.66
N LEU A 70 -0.15 5.58 -8.17
CA LEU A 70 1.25 5.85 -8.42
C LEU A 70 1.45 5.93 -9.93
N SER A 71 1.89 7.08 -10.44
CA SER A 71 2.13 7.25 -11.86
C SER A 71 3.13 6.23 -12.38
N GLY A 72 2.95 5.82 -13.64
CA GLY A 72 3.79 4.84 -14.33
C GLY A 72 4.43 5.41 -15.58
N SER A 73 5.46 4.72 -16.06
CA SER A 73 6.12 4.98 -17.32
C SER A 73 5.81 3.87 -18.31
N ASP A 74 5.39 4.25 -19.51
CA ASP A 74 5.16 3.35 -20.64
C ASP A 74 6.46 3.09 -21.48
N GLY A 75 7.58 3.66 -21.00
CA GLY A 75 8.86 3.59 -21.71
C GLY A 75 8.96 4.49 -22.92
N LYS A 76 7.92 5.27 -23.24
CA LYS A 76 7.87 6.18 -24.39
C LYS A 76 8.11 7.62 -23.92
N GLY A 77 9.00 8.34 -24.60
CA GLY A 77 9.33 9.74 -24.31
C GLY A 77 10.55 9.94 -23.40
N ASP A 78 10.91 11.22 -23.19
CA ASP A 78 12.18 11.62 -22.60
C ASP A 78 12.22 11.56 -21.06
N LYS A 79 11.06 11.46 -20.41
CA LYS A 79 10.94 11.50 -18.96
C LYS A 79 10.50 10.14 -18.40
N PHE A 80 11.16 9.75 -17.33
CA PHE A 80 10.71 8.62 -16.51
C PHE A 80 9.53 9.07 -15.61
N LYS A 81 8.38 8.42 -15.74
CA LYS A 81 7.12 8.84 -15.10
C LYS A 81 6.66 7.93 -13.97
N ALA A 82 7.41 6.88 -13.63
CA ALA A 82 7.01 5.99 -12.55
C ALA A 82 7.42 6.56 -11.19
N PHE A 83 6.46 6.70 -10.30
CA PHE A 83 6.68 7.13 -8.92
C PHE A 83 7.39 6.03 -8.13
N ASP A 84 8.43 6.39 -7.38
CA ASP A 84 9.22 5.48 -6.56
C ASP A 84 8.89 5.69 -5.06
N PRO A 85 8.16 4.78 -4.40
CA PRO A 85 7.80 4.91 -2.98
C PRO A 85 8.99 4.57 -2.07
N LEU A 86 9.94 5.51 -1.93
CA LEU A 86 11.23 5.32 -1.30
C LEU A 86 11.19 4.97 0.20
N TYR A 87 10.18 5.39 0.94
CA TYR A 87 10.15 5.28 2.41
C TYR A 87 8.91 4.54 2.91
N GLY A 88 8.39 3.66 2.09
CA GLY A 88 7.24 2.82 2.46
C GLY A 88 7.62 1.78 3.53
N THR A 89 6.63 1.36 4.30
CA THR A 89 6.74 0.27 5.27
C THR A 89 6.12 -0.99 4.68
N HIS A 90 6.80 -2.13 4.78
CA HIS A 90 6.28 -3.43 4.37
C HIS A 90 4.97 -3.77 5.08
N HIS A 91 4.12 -4.54 4.41
CA HIS A 91 2.83 -5.05 4.89
C HIS A 91 1.82 -3.96 5.31
N LYS A 92 2.00 -2.73 4.81
CA LYS A 92 1.14 -1.59 5.17
C LYS A 92 0.49 -0.92 3.98
N PHE A 93 1.14 -0.91 2.83
CA PHE A 93 0.69 -0.22 1.62
C PHE A 93 0.61 -1.20 0.46
N TYR A 94 -0.40 -1.04 -0.38
CA TYR A 94 -0.57 -1.80 -1.62
C TYR A 94 -0.67 -3.32 -1.41
N GLY A 95 -1.47 -3.72 -0.40
CA GLY A 95 -1.65 -5.11 0.02
C GLY A 95 -0.61 -5.59 1.04
N ALA A 96 -0.96 -6.57 1.85
CA ALA A 96 -0.11 -7.10 2.91
C ALA A 96 0.95 -8.09 2.39
N MET A 97 0.77 -8.65 1.18
CA MET A 97 1.72 -9.56 0.54
C MET A 97 2.91 -8.86 -0.14
N ASP A 98 2.95 -7.51 -0.15
CA ASP A 98 4.05 -6.69 -0.68
C ASP A 98 4.37 -6.91 -2.18
N TYR A 99 3.44 -7.44 -2.97
CA TYR A 99 3.66 -7.63 -4.40
C TYR A 99 3.94 -6.32 -5.14
N PHE A 100 3.37 -5.22 -4.67
CA PHE A 100 3.39 -3.93 -5.37
C PHE A 100 4.12 -2.83 -4.60
N TYR A 101 4.98 -3.21 -3.66
CA TYR A 101 5.76 -2.27 -2.85
C TYR A 101 6.71 -1.36 -3.67
N ALA A 102 7.13 -1.79 -4.84
CA ALA A 102 7.93 -1.00 -5.76
C ALA A 102 7.11 -0.59 -6.99
N SER A 103 7.50 0.49 -7.64
CA SER A 103 6.85 0.99 -8.86
C SER A 103 7.39 0.41 -10.17
N ALA A 104 8.51 -0.31 -10.10
CA ALA A 104 9.19 -0.91 -11.23
C ALA A 104 9.53 -2.37 -10.97
N TRP A 105 9.14 -3.25 -11.90
CA TRP A 105 9.33 -4.68 -11.80
C TRP A 105 9.86 -5.23 -13.13
N GLN A 106 10.83 -6.12 -13.10
CA GLN A 106 11.38 -6.80 -14.28
C GLN A 106 11.71 -5.87 -15.48
N GLY A 107 12.24 -4.68 -15.20
CA GLY A 107 12.59 -3.70 -16.22
C GLY A 107 11.43 -2.85 -16.74
N VAL A 108 10.19 -3.12 -16.35
CA VAL A 108 9.03 -2.26 -16.62
C VAL A 108 8.66 -1.43 -15.39
N ALA A 109 8.09 -0.27 -15.61
CA ALA A 109 7.73 0.67 -14.54
C ALA A 109 6.31 1.22 -14.72
N PRO A 110 5.29 0.34 -14.73
CA PRO A 110 3.92 0.71 -15.12
C PRO A 110 3.19 1.56 -14.08
N GLY A 111 3.77 1.80 -12.91
CA GLY A 111 3.06 2.39 -11.78
C GLY A 111 1.94 1.47 -11.26
N LEU A 112 1.14 1.99 -10.33
CA LEU A 112 0.13 1.20 -9.66
C LEU A 112 -1.16 1.99 -9.45
N GLN A 113 -2.28 1.32 -9.59
CA GLN A 113 -3.59 1.70 -9.07
C GLN A 113 -4.01 0.63 -8.06
N ASP A 114 -4.39 1.05 -6.86
CA ASP A 114 -4.88 0.17 -5.80
C ASP A 114 -6.22 0.71 -5.29
N ALA A 115 -7.32 0.04 -5.66
CA ALA A 115 -8.65 0.32 -5.15
C ALA A 115 -8.91 -0.59 -3.94
N GLN A 116 -9.28 0.01 -2.80
CA GLN A 116 -9.34 -0.65 -1.51
C GLN A 116 -10.75 -0.58 -0.91
N LEU A 117 -11.19 -1.69 -0.34
CA LEU A 117 -12.39 -1.78 0.48
C LEU A 117 -12.03 -2.49 1.78
N GLY A 118 -12.31 -1.86 2.92
CA GLY A 118 -12.04 -2.43 4.23
C GLY A 118 -13.30 -2.58 5.08
N VAL A 119 -13.34 -3.61 5.90
CA VAL A 119 -14.33 -3.83 6.93
C VAL A 119 -13.61 -4.12 8.25
N ASN A 120 -13.95 -3.36 9.30
CA ASN A 120 -13.42 -3.61 10.64
C ASN A 120 -14.58 -4.01 11.55
N PHE A 121 -14.32 -5.01 12.38
CA PHE A 121 -15.25 -5.51 13.37
C PHE A 121 -14.59 -5.61 14.74
N LYS A 122 -15.11 -4.86 15.72
CA LYS A 122 -14.68 -4.90 17.13
C LYS A 122 -15.59 -5.83 17.89
N THR A 123 -15.17 -7.08 18.09
CA THR A 123 -15.92 -8.08 18.87
C THR A 123 -16.03 -7.68 20.34
N SER A 124 -14.97 -7.07 20.88
CA SER A 124 -14.89 -6.59 22.27
C SER A 124 -13.90 -5.43 22.38
N LYS A 125 -13.67 -4.94 23.61
CA LYS A 125 -12.59 -3.98 23.88
C LYS A 125 -11.19 -4.56 23.64
N GLN A 126 -11.07 -5.88 23.62
CA GLN A 126 -9.80 -6.60 23.53
C GLN A 126 -9.56 -7.20 22.14
N VAL A 127 -10.62 -7.52 21.38
CA VAL A 127 -10.52 -8.25 20.13
C VAL A 127 -11.12 -7.44 18.98
N SER A 128 -10.35 -7.27 17.93
CA SER A 128 -10.79 -6.68 16.66
C SER A 128 -10.35 -7.53 15.46
N MET A 129 -11.16 -7.51 14.43
CA MET A 129 -10.91 -8.18 13.16
C MET A 129 -10.96 -7.17 12.04
N GLN A 130 -10.14 -7.35 11.03
CA GLN A 130 -10.09 -6.52 9.85
C GLN A 130 -10.06 -7.40 8.61
N LEU A 131 -10.84 -7.05 7.61
CA LEU A 131 -10.82 -7.64 6.28
C LEU A 131 -10.63 -6.51 5.28
N ASN A 132 -9.57 -6.57 4.48
CA ASN A 132 -9.31 -5.64 3.40
C ASN A 132 -9.32 -6.38 2.06
N TYR A 133 -9.90 -5.75 1.07
CA TYR A 133 -9.87 -6.18 -0.32
C TYR A 133 -9.17 -5.13 -1.14
N HIS A 134 -8.25 -5.57 -1.99
CA HIS A 134 -7.50 -4.75 -2.91
C HIS A 134 -7.73 -5.22 -4.35
N TYR A 135 -7.91 -4.28 -5.25
CA TYR A 135 -7.86 -4.53 -6.69
C TYR A 135 -6.73 -3.72 -7.31
N PHE A 136 -5.78 -4.42 -7.92
CA PHE A 136 -4.58 -3.84 -8.47
C PHE A 136 -4.62 -3.73 -9.98
N ALA A 137 -4.15 -2.59 -10.51
CA ALA A 137 -3.98 -2.36 -11.93
C ALA A 137 -2.75 -1.49 -12.21
N THR A 138 -2.22 -1.55 -13.42
CA THR A 138 -1.15 -0.64 -13.86
C THR A 138 -1.70 0.77 -14.09
N ALA A 139 -0.93 1.80 -13.75
CA ALA A 139 -1.27 3.19 -14.05
C ALA A 139 -1.00 3.50 -15.53
N ALA A 140 0.19 3.20 -16.03
CA ALA A 140 0.52 3.32 -17.44
C ALA A 140 -0.07 2.16 -18.25
N LYS A 141 -0.34 2.42 -19.52
CA LYS A 141 -0.69 1.40 -20.49
C LYS A 141 0.61 0.77 -21.01
N LEU A 142 0.74 -0.53 -20.89
CA LEU A 142 1.80 -1.31 -21.53
C LEU A 142 1.27 -1.91 -22.83
N ASP A 143 2.14 -2.06 -23.83
CA ASP A 143 1.77 -2.71 -25.08
C ASP A 143 1.47 -4.20 -24.81
N ASP A 144 0.37 -4.70 -25.37
CA ASP A 144 -0.11 -6.09 -25.26
C ASP A 144 -0.41 -6.60 -23.84
N VAL A 145 -0.48 -5.71 -22.84
CA VAL A 145 -0.80 -6.05 -21.45
C VAL A 145 -2.08 -5.36 -21.00
N LYS A 146 -3.04 -6.13 -20.47
CA LYS A 146 -4.24 -5.56 -19.82
C LYS A 146 -3.85 -4.92 -18.49
N LYS A 147 -4.53 -3.82 -18.12
CA LYS A 147 -4.20 -3.08 -16.89
C LYS A 147 -4.40 -3.87 -15.60
N GLY A 148 -5.43 -4.71 -15.50
CA GLY A 148 -5.74 -5.46 -14.28
C GLY A 148 -4.65 -6.47 -13.92
N LEU A 149 -4.05 -6.33 -12.73
CA LEU A 149 -2.99 -7.19 -12.21
C LEU A 149 -3.53 -8.30 -11.33
N GLY A 150 -4.60 -8.05 -10.59
CA GLY A 150 -5.20 -9.05 -9.71
C GLY A 150 -5.91 -8.43 -8.52
N SER A 151 -6.26 -9.30 -7.56
CA SER A 151 -6.93 -8.92 -6.32
C SER A 151 -6.30 -9.64 -5.15
N GLU A 152 -6.17 -8.93 -4.04
CA GLU A 152 -5.68 -9.44 -2.76
C GLU A 152 -6.76 -9.28 -1.69
N MET A 153 -6.84 -10.25 -0.80
CA MET A 153 -7.72 -10.21 0.36
C MET A 153 -6.89 -10.47 1.60
N ASP A 154 -6.91 -9.51 2.52
CA ASP A 154 -6.13 -9.51 3.76
C ASP A 154 -7.06 -9.63 4.96
N TYR A 155 -6.90 -10.67 5.74
CA TYR A 155 -7.54 -10.84 7.03
C TYR A 155 -6.53 -10.62 8.15
N GLN A 156 -6.93 -9.88 9.19
CA GLN A 156 -6.14 -9.67 10.40
C GLN A 156 -7.03 -9.79 11.63
N LEU A 157 -6.52 -10.47 12.63
CA LEU A 157 -7.05 -10.54 13.99
C LEU A 157 -6.06 -9.86 14.94
N ASP A 158 -6.56 -8.97 15.77
CA ASP A 158 -5.82 -8.33 16.85
C ASP A 158 -6.46 -8.67 18.20
N TRP A 159 -5.64 -9.13 19.15
CA TRP A 159 -6.07 -9.45 20.50
C TRP A 159 -5.14 -8.82 21.54
N ASN A 160 -5.66 -7.88 22.31
CA ASN A 160 -5.01 -7.32 23.48
C ASN A 160 -5.16 -8.32 24.64
N VAL A 161 -4.19 -9.22 24.78
CA VAL A 161 -4.21 -10.34 25.75
C VAL A 161 -4.21 -9.82 27.17
N MET A 162 -3.37 -8.82 27.42
CA MET A 162 -3.27 -8.10 28.69
C MET A 162 -2.71 -6.70 28.44
N LYS A 163 -2.59 -5.91 29.50
CA LYS A 163 -1.97 -4.58 29.41
C LYS A 163 -0.58 -4.70 28.78
N ASP A 164 -0.30 -3.85 27.79
CA ASP A 164 0.98 -3.75 27.07
C ASP A 164 1.39 -5.01 26.28
N VAL A 165 0.48 -6.01 26.12
CA VAL A 165 0.73 -7.21 25.30
C VAL A 165 -0.40 -7.42 24.29
N LYS A 166 -0.04 -7.34 23.01
CA LYS A 166 -0.93 -7.55 21.87
C LYS A 166 -0.46 -8.74 21.05
N LEU A 167 -1.35 -9.68 20.77
CA LEU A 167 -1.18 -10.75 19.81
C LEU A 167 -1.90 -10.36 18.51
N SER A 168 -1.25 -10.52 17.38
CA SER A 168 -1.85 -10.31 16.07
C SER A 168 -1.57 -11.49 15.17
N ALA A 169 -2.55 -11.87 14.36
CA ALA A 169 -2.39 -12.88 13.32
C ALA A 169 -3.04 -12.39 12.03
N GLY A 170 -2.43 -12.68 10.91
CA GLY A 170 -2.96 -12.32 9.60
C GLY A 170 -2.82 -13.44 8.58
N TYR A 171 -3.69 -13.40 7.59
CA TYR A 171 -3.68 -14.28 6.45
C TYR A 171 -4.13 -13.56 5.21
N SER A 172 -3.34 -13.64 4.16
CA SER A 172 -3.55 -12.94 2.89
C SER A 172 -3.57 -13.92 1.74
N ILE A 173 -4.42 -13.63 0.75
CA ILE A 173 -4.56 -14.43 -0.48
C ILE A 173 -4.50 -13.48 -1.66
N MET A 174 -3.63 -13.79 -2.64
CA MET A 174 -3.55 -13.06 -3.91
C MET A 174 -4.03 -13.92 -5.07
N ARG A 175 -4.88 -13.36 -5.91
CA ARG A 175 -5.26 -13.93 -7.19
C ARG A 175 -4.81 -13.03 -8.33
N GLY A 176 -3.70 -13.40 -8.95
CA GLY A 176 -3.11 -12.69 -10.08
C GLY A 176 -3.86 -12.88 -11.39
N THR A 177 -3.42 -12.15 -12.41
CA THR A 177 -3.85 -12.28 -13.79
C THR A 177 -2.66 -12.58 -14.70
N LYS A 178 -2.91 -12.90 -15.97
CA LYS A 178 -1.84 -13.02 -16.99
C LYS A 178 -0.98 -11.76 -17.09
N SER A 179 -1.57 -10.59 -16.85
CA SER A 179 -0.84 -9.32 -16.85
C SER A 179 0.15 -9.24 -15.68
N MET A 180 -0.20 -9.81 -14.53
CA MET A 180 0.71 -9.93 -13.40
C MET A 180 1.92 -10.80 -13.73
N ASP A 181 1.74 -11.93 -14.43
CA ASP A 181 2.87 -12.77 -14.87
C ASP A 181 3.86 -12.01 -15.73
N VAL A 182 3.34 -11.17 -16.65
CA VAL A 182 4.20 -10.34 -17.53
C VAL A 182 4.96 -9.29 -16.73
N VAL A 183 4.28 -8.63 -15.77
CA VAL A 183 4.84 -7.49 -15.02
C VAL A 183 5.75 -7.95 -13.88
N LYS A 184 5.37 -9.02 -13.16
CA LYS A 184 6.07 -9.50 -11.96
C LYS A 184 6.81 -10.81 -12.17
N GLY A 185 6.49 -11.54 -13.22
CA GLY A 185 6.90 -12.94 -13.39
C GLY A 185 6.02 -13.90 -12.59
N GLY A 186 6.28 -15.19 -12.71
CA GLY A 186 5.55 -16.23 -12.02
C GLY A 186 4.43 -16.87 -12.86
N ASP A 187 3.44 -17.43 -12.18
CA ASP A 187 2.29 -18.09 -12.80
C ASP A 187 1.03 -17.75 -11.98
N HIS A 188 0.16 -16.91 -12.53
CA HIS A 188 -1.10 -16.48 -11.90
C HIS A 188 -2.07 -17.61 -11.58
N LYS A 189 -1.88 -18.81 -12.13
CA LYS A 189 -2.70 -19.99 -11.84
C LYS A 189 -2.31 -20.69 -10.54
N ARG A 190 -1.13 -20.39 -10.01
CA ARG A 190 -0.67 -20.93 -8.73
C ARG A 190 -1.38 -20.25 -7.57
N TRP A 191 -1.65 -21.03 -6.53
CA TRP A 191 -2.12 -20.51 -5.26
C TRP A 191 -1.03 -19.63 -4.63
N GLN A 192 -1.42 -18.44 -4.17
CA GLN A 192 -0.52 -17.47 -3.58
C GLN A 192 -1.16 -16.96 -2.27
N ASP A 193 -0.53 -17.31 -1.18
CA ASP A 193 -0.98 -16.91 0.15
C ASP A 193 0.21 -16.60 1.06
N TRP A 194 -0.09 -15.92 2.15
CA TRP A 194 0.87 -15.56 3.18
C TRP A 194 0.18 -15.47 4.53
N GLY A 195 0.80 -16.06 5.56
CA GLY A 195 0.31 -16.02 6.92
C GLY A 195 1.38 -15.61 7.92
N TRP A 196 0.98 -14.89 8.95
CA TRP A 196 1.89 -14.41 9.99
C TRP A 196 1.24 -14.34 11.35
N VAL A 197 2.07 -14.40 12.38
CA VAL A 197 1.71 -14.17 13.77
C VAL A 197 2.72 -13.21 14.38
N SER A 198 2.26 -12.24 15.16
CA SER A 198 3.10 -11.25 15.83
C SER A 198 2.69 -11.09 17.29
N VAL A 199 3.68 -11.01 18.17
CA VAL A 199 3.52 -10.63 19.57
C VAL A 199 4.19 -9.27 19.78
N ASN A 200 3.42 -8.29 20.21
CA ASN A 200 3.91 -6.95 20.48
C ASN A 200 3.84 -6.67 21.99
N ILE A 201 5.00 -6.41 22.59
CA ILE A 201 5.14 -6.12 24.02
C ILE A 201 5.68 -4.69 24.13
N THR A 202 4.85 -3.78 24.67
CA THR A 202 5.17 -2.35 24.83
C THR A 202 5.42 -1.93 26.27
N GLN A 203 5.75 -2.90 27.11
CA GLN A 203 5.98 -2.70 28.53
C GLN A 203 7.20 -1.80 28.77
N ARG A 204 7.10 -0.87 29.72
CA ARG A 204 8.24 -0.04 30.14
C ARG A 204 9.24 -0.92 30.90
N ILE A 205 10.37 -1.22 30.29
CA ILE A 205 11.42 -2.09 30.86
C ILE A 205 12.33 -1.31 31.80
N LEU A 206 12.58 -0.01 31.53
CA LEU A 206 13.44 0.84 32.34
C LEU A 206 12.79 2.22 32.51
N PHE A 207 12.80 2.72 33.74
CA PHE A 207 12.44 4.08 34.09
C PHE A 207 13.50 4.68 34.99
N VAL A 208 14.16 5.74 34.54
CA VAL A 208 15.10 6.54 35.36
C VAL A 208 14.48 7.91 35.56
N LYS A 209 14.31 8.31 36.80
CA LYS A 209 13.90 9.67 37.18
C LYS A 209 15.16 10.41 37.61
N TRP A 210 15.49 11.48 36.90
CA TRP A 210 16.57 12.40 37.24
C TRP A 210 16.07 13.43 38.23
#